data_683f9631a451d8c3ced168eafeef80f9
#
_entry.id   683f9631a451d8c3ced168eafeef80f9
#
_cell.length_a   1.000
_cell.length_b   1.000
_cell.length_c   1.000
_cell.angle_alpha   90.00
_cell.angle_beta   90.00
_cell.angle_gamma   90.00
#
_symmetry.space_group_name_H-M   'P 1'
#
loop_
_entity.id
_entity.type
_entity.pdbx_description
1 polymer ?
#
loop_
_entity_poly.entity_id
_entity_poly.type
_entity_poly.pdbx_seq_one_letter_code
_entity_poly.pdbx_strand_id
1 'polypeptide(L)'
;MANSREVGKVAWVHEIPHPEATFGGFLGVLRPWLSNPQYAMAFLRTRHARDTLIDSSSQTTNIANISLAKLRPLAFPLPSFAEQSRIVTRVNELMQLCDALEASGQLEAQQHAQLVGTLLGTLTQSDTPEALADNWQRIATHFDVLLDRSEAVDALEQTILQLAVRGLLVPQDPTDEPASVLLQKIRTEKDHLIAQGKIKRDKPLPPITDEEKPFELPQGWEWSWLESLSSQITDGAHHTPAYVSEGIPFLSVKDLSSGFIDFADTRFISEAAHNDLSKRCNPEQGDLLLTKIGTTGIAVVVDTSKPFSLFVSVALIKLPSSSIERDFLSLVINSPFVRKQSEDATEGVGNKNLVLRKIKAFKIPVPPLAEQVRIVTRVNEIRTVCAELRLRLKASQLTQSHLADALVAQ
;
A
#
# COMPACT_ATOMS: atom_id res chain seq x y z
N MET A 1 -2.14 26.92 10.09
CA MET A 1 -0.87 27.38 10.72
C MET A 1 0.24 27.13 9.71
N ALA A 2 0.99 28.16 9.29
CA ALA A 2 2.10 27.97 8.37
C ALA A 2 3.21 27.20 9.10
N ASN A 3 3.61 26.03 8.56
CA ASN A 3 4.75 25.30 9.06
C ASN A 3 6.04 25.88 8.43
N SER A 4 7.21 25.50 8.93
CA SER A 4 8.51 26.00 8.44
C SER A 4 8.72 25.81 6.92
N ARG A 5 8.00 24.90 6.27
CA ARG A 5 8.05 24.65 4.81
C ARG A 5 7.31 25.70 3.98
N GLU A 6 6.51 26.56 4.61
CA GLU A 6 5.71 27.60 3.92
C GLU A 6 6.32 28.98 4.01
N VAL A 7 7.36 29.17 4.83
CA VAL A 7 8.07 30.43 4.96
C VAL A 7 8.82 30.74 3.66
N GLY A 8 8.76 32.00 3.22
CA GLY A 8 9.44 32.46 2.01
C GLY A 8 8.72 32.13 0.69
N LYS A 9 7.50 31.59 0.72
CA LYS A 9 6.67 31.44 -0.49
C LYS A 9 6.24 32.82 -0.98
N VAL A 10 6.35 33.04 -2.28
CA VAL A 10 6.02 34.32 -2.94
C VAL A 10 5.01 34.11 -4.06
N ALA A 11 4.00 34.96 -4.08
CA ALA A 11 3.04 35.02 -5.18
C ALA A 11 2.91 36.46 -5.69
N TRP A 12 2.73 36.61 -7.00
CA TRP A 12 2.44 37.88 -7.62
C TRP A 12 0.93 38.04 -7.78
N VAL A 13 0.41 39.15 -7.27
CA VAL A 13 -1.00 39.54 -7.42
C VAL A 13 -1.08 40.56 -8.56
N HIS A 14 -1.52 40.16 -9.73
CA HIS A 14 -1.68 41.02 -10.92
C HIS A 14 -3.11 41.55 -11.04
N GLU A 15 -4.07 40.85 -10.45
CA GLU A 15 -5.47 41.22 -10.41
C GLU A 15 -6.08 40.88 -9.04
N ILE A 16 -6.84 41.79 -8.49
CA ILE A 16 -7.54 41.57 -7.21
C ILE A 16 -8.98 41.21 -7.57
N PRO A 17 -9.42 39.97 -7.34
CA PRO A 17 -10.75 39.49 -7.74
C PRO A 17 -11.89 40.17 -6.98
N HIS A 18 -11.58 40.81 -5.86
CA HIS A 18 -12.56 41.54 -5.05
C HIS A 18 -11.95 42.85 -4.52
N PRO A 19 -12.64 44.03 -4.72
CA PRO A 19 -12.08 45.32 -4.35
C PRO A 19 -11.79 45.50 -2.85
N GLU A 20 -12.47 44.72 -2.01
CA GLU A 20 -12.28 44.73 -0.55
C GLU A 20 -11.40 43.59 -0.03
N ALA A 21 -10.56 42.99 -0.90
CA ALA A 21 -9.67 41.92 -0.50
C ALA A 21 -8.62 42.40 0.50
N THR A 22 -8.42 41.63 1.56
CA THR A 22 -7.36 41.84 2.56
C THR A 22 -6.54 40.57 2.76
N PHE A 23 -5.49 40.66 3.53
CA PHE A 23 -4.59 39.52 3.78
C PHE A 23 -4.33 39.34 5.28
N GLY A 24 -4.01 38.10 5.67
CA GLY A 24 -3.74 37.74 7.06
C GLY A 24 -2.40 38.25 7.55
N GLY A 25 -2.24 38.44 8.86
CA GLY A 25 -1.04 38.99 9.50
C GLY A 25 0.26 38.21 9.32
N PHE A 26 0.20 37.01 8.73
CA PHE A 26 1.37 36.19 8.38
C PHE A 26 1.88 36.43 6.94
N LEU A 27 1.25 37.33 6.20
CA LEU A 27 1.64 37.69 4.83
C LEU A 27 2.25 39.09 4.83
N GLY A 28 3.39 39.23 4.17
CA GLY A 28 3.99 40.53 3.87
C GLY A 28 3.70 40.94 2.44
N VAL A 29 3.27 42.18 2.22
CA VAL A 29 3.08 42.73 0.86
C VAL A 29 4.32 43.53 0.45
N LEU A 30 4.92 43.12 -0.66
CA LEU A 30 5.99 43.87 -1.35
C LEU A 30 5.40 44.59 -2.55
N ARG A 31 5.61 45.91 -2.64
CA ARG A 31 5.21 46.70 -3.79
C ARG A 31 6.47 47.21 -4.51
N PRO A 32 6.90 46.52 -5.58
CA PRO A 32 8.05 46.94 -6.33
C PRO A 32 7.83 48.35 -6.92
N TRP A 33 8.80 49.22 -6.72
CA TRP A 33 8.83 50.56 -7.31
C TRP A 33 10.08 50.66 -8.18
N LEU A 34 9.90 51.08 -9.42
CA LEU A 34 10.98 51.18 -10.44
C LEU A 34 11.63 49.80 -10.77
N SER A 35 10.94 48.70 -10.51
CA SER A 35 11.37 47.35 -10.94
C SER A 35 10.18 46.55 -11.46
N ASN A 36 10.45 45.58 -12.35
CA ASN A 36 9.44 44.69 -12.87
C ASN A 36 8.95 43.72 -11.75
N PRO A 37 7.64 43.70 -11.45
CA PRO A 37 7.11 42.85 -10.38
C PRO A 37 7.39 41.36 -10.60
N GLN A 38 7.35 40.86 -11.82
CA GLN A 38 7.64 39.47 -12.17
C GLN A 38 9.12 39.15 -11.96
N TYR A 39 10.01 40.09 -12.26
CA TYR A 39 11.43 39.95 -11.97
C TYR A 39 11.70 39.87 -10.47
N ALA A 40 11.05 40.75 -9.68
CA ALA A 40 11.16 40.70 -8.23
C ALA A 40 10.65 39.37 -7.67
N MET A 41 9.51 38.86 -8.18
CA MET A 41 9.00 37.55 -7.81
C MET A 41 9.97 36.44 -8.19
N ALA A 42 10.53 36.45 -9.40
CA ALA A 42 11.49 35.44 -9.86
C ALA A 42 12.73 35.41 -8.96
N PHE A 43 13.29 36.57 -8.60
CA PHE A 43 14.41 36.66 -7.66
C PHE A 43 14.08 36.12 -6.29
N LEU A 44 12.93 36.50 -5.71
CA LEU A 44 12.52 36.03 -4.38
C LEU A 44 12.24 34.51 -4.32
N ARG A 45 12.00 33.89 -5.46
CA ARG A 45 11.84 32.43 -5.61
C ARG A 45 13.17 31.69 -5.75
N THR A 46 14.29 32.39 -5.99
CA THR A 46 15.61 31.76 -6.07
C THR A 46 15.98 31.10 -4.76
N ARG A 47 16.77 30.01 -4.84
CA ARG A 47 17.30 29.33 -3.66
C ARG A 47 18.05 30.31 -2.75
N HIS A 48 18.90 31.14 -3.32
CA HIS A 48 19.68 32.14 -2.57
C HIS A 48 18.79 33.09 -1.74
N ALA A 49 17.78 33.70 -2.34
CA ALA A 49 16.87 34.59 -1.61
C ALA A 49 16.09 33.87 -0.54
N ARG A 50 15.60 32.67 -0.86
CA ARG A 50 14.82 31.83 0.04
C ARG A 50 15.65 31.38 1.25
N ASP A 51 16.86 30.87 1.03
CA ASP A 51 17.74 30.41 2.11
C ASP A 51 18.11 31.57 3.03
N THR A 52 18.48 32.75 2.46
CA THR A 52 18.75 33.97 3.25
C THR A 52 17.55 34.40 4.12
N LEU A 53 16.32 34.25 3.60
CA LEU A 53 15.10 34.59 4.35
C LEU A 53 14.79 33.57 5.42
N ILE A 54 15.02 32.27 5.17
CA ILE A 54 14.79 31.18 6.13
C ILE A 54 15.82 31.25 7.26
N ASP A 55 17.09 31.42 6.97
CA ASP A 55 18.15 31.53 7.97
C ASP A 55 17.98 32.75 8.89
N SER A 56 17.35 33.79 8.34
CA SER A 56 16.97 34.97 9.11
C SER A 56 15.65 34.80 9.89
N SER A 57 14.93 33.69 9.72
CA SER A 57 13.65 33.48 10.41
C SER A 57 13.83 33.21 11.91
N SER A 58 12.97 33.78 12.75
CA SER A 58 12.93 33.46 14.18
C SER A 58 11.97 32.30 14.40
N GLN A 59 12.47 31.21 14.98
CA GLN A 59 11.63 30.11 15.47
C GLN A 59 11.18 30.43 16.90
N THR A 60 9.93 30.75 17.09
CA THR A 60 9.26 30.64 18.37
C THR A 60 8.24 29.51 18.26
N THR A 61 8.44 28.43 19.02
CA THR A 61 7.52 27.29 19.21
C THR A 61 6.52 27.08 18.07
N ASN A 62 6.93 26.35 17.02
CA ASN A 62 6.12 25.86 15.89
C ASN A 62 5.62 26.87 14.82
N ILE A 63 5.94 28.15 14.92
CA ILE A 63 5.60 29.14 13.88
C ILE A 63 6.88 29.85 13.43
N ALA A 64 7.31 29.60 12.20
CA ALA A 64 8.38 30.36 11.57
C ALA A 64 7.78 31.62 10.91
N ASN A 65 8.31 32.81 11.23
CA ASN A 65 7.87 34.07 10.69
C ASN A 65 9.06 34.91 10.21
N ILE A 66 8.91 35.57 9.04
CA ILE A 66 9.87 36.54 8.53
C ILE A 66 9.34 37.94 8.84
N SER A 67 10.01 38.63 9.75
CA SER A 67 9.65 40.03 10.03
C SER A 67 10.11 40.96 8.89
N LEU A 68 9.40 42.07 8.69
CA LEU A 68 9.79 43.08 7.71
C LEU A 68 11.22 43.64 7.95
N ALA A 69 11.66 43.68 9.22
CA ALA A 69 13.03 44.08 9.57
C ALA A 69 14.08 43.12 9.01
N LYS A 70 13.77 41.86 8.86
CA LYS A 70 14.66 40.83 8.31
C LYS A 70 14.57 40.76 6.77
N LEU A 71 13.46 41.16 6.20
CA LEU A 71 13.28 41.23 4.75
C LEU A 71 13.99 42.44 4.13
N ARG A 72 14.00 43.59 4.82
CA ARG A 72 14.59 44.83 4.31
C ARG A 72 16.09 44.78 3.92
N PRO A 73 16.96 44.07 4.64
CA PRO A 73 18.37 44.00 4.29
C PRO A 73 18.69 42.99 3.18
N LEU A 74 17.69 42.27 2.62
CA LEU A 74 17.94 41.34 1.52
C LEU A 74 18.52 42.05 0.32
N ALA A 75 19.73 41.67 -0.08
CA ALA A 75 20.39 42.23 -1.28
C ALA A 75 19.59 41.84 -2.52
N PHE A 76 19.15 42.85 -3.26
CA PHE A 76 18.34 42.67 -4.47
C PHE A 76 19.13 43.13 -5.68
N PRO A 77 19.49 42.23 -6.63
CA PRO A 77 20.14 42.62 -7.87
C PRO A 77 19.18 43.44 -8.75
N LEU A 78 19.60 44.64 -9.15
CA LEU A 78 18.77 45.54 -9.92
C LEU A 78 19.42 45.88 -11.28
N PRO A 79 19.25 45.02 -12.32
CA PRO A 79 19.67 45.33 -13.68
C PRO A 79 18.74 46.38 -14.31
N SER A 80 19.08 46.84 -15.51
CA SER A 80 18.22 47.79 -16.26
C SER A 80 16.81 47.18 -16.47
N PHE A 81 15.79 48.02 -16.59
CA PHE A 81 14.41 47.57 -16.79
C PHE A 81 14.25 46.69 -18.04
N ALA A 82 14.96 47.03 -19.13
CA ALA A 82 15.01 46.22 -20.34
C ALA A 82 15.61 44.82 -20.10
N GLU A 83 16.63 44.73 -19.25
CA GLU A 83 17.24 43.47 -18.83
C GLU A 83 16.30 42.64 -17.96
N GLN A 84 15.65 43.25 -16.98
CA GLN A 84 14.61 42.59 -16.15
C GLN A 84 13.54 41.97 -17.03
N SER A 85 13.07 42.69 -18.06
CA SER A 85 12.06 42.18 -18.99
C SER A 85 12.57 40.97 -19.79
N ARG A 86 13.83 41.02 -20.28
CA ARG A 86 14.45 39.86 -20.98
C ARG A 86 14.57 38.66 -20.06
N ILE A 87 14.98 38.88 -18.80
CA ILE A 87 15.08 37.79 -17.79
C ILE A 87 13.72 37.17 -17.55
N VAL A 88 12.68 37.99 -17.33
CA VAL A 88 11.30 37.50 -17.10
C VAL A 88 10.79 36.69 -18.29
N THR A 89 11.00 37.20 -19.52
CA THR A 89 10.60 36.44 -20.72
C THR A 89 11.30 35.08 -20.77
N ARG A 90 12.63 35.07 -20.55
CA ARG A 90 13.39 33.81 -20.60
C ARG A 90 13.00 32.83 -19.50
N VAL A 91 12.77 33.34 -18.27
CA VAL A 91 12.27 32.50 -17.16
C VAL A 91 10.90 31.90 -17.49
N ASN A 92 9.96 32.70 -18.01
CA ASN A 92 8.65 32.21 -18.39
C ASN A 92 8.70 31.15 -19.51
N GLU A 93 9.55 31.36 -20.55
CA GLU A 93 9.75 30.36 -21.60
C GLU A 93 10.25 29.02 -21.03
N LEU A 94 11.25 29.08 -20.14
CA LEU A 94 11.78 27.87 -19.49
C LEU A 94 10.78 27.19 -18.58
N MET A 95 10.00 27.96 -17.82
CA MET A 95 8.94 27.40 -16.97
C MET A 95 7.86 26.73 -17.80
N GLN A 96 7.43 27.34 -18.92
CA GLN A 96 6.47 26.70 -19.85
C GLN A 96 7.02 25.39 -20.42
N LEU A 97 8.33 25.32 -20.72
CA LEU A 97 8.95 24.08 -21.14
C LEU A 97 8.95 23.03 -20.03
N CYS A 98 9.23 23.41 -18.78
CA CYS A 98 9.13 22.51 -17.63
C CYS A 98 7.71 21.97 -17.45
N ASP A 99 6.70 22.84 -17.52
CA ASP A 99 5.29 22.45 -17.41
C ASP A 99 4.88 21.46 -18.53
N ALA A 100 5.36 21.72 -19.77
CA ALA A 100 5.09 20.83 -20.90
C ALA A 100 5.78 19.46 -20.74
N LEU A 101 7.02 19.44 -20.23
CA LEU A 101 7.74 18.19 -19.94
C LEU A 101 7.07 17.41 -18.82
N GLU A 102 6.62 18.07 -17.77
CA GLU A 102 5.88 17.42 -16.67
C GLU A 102 4.57 16.81 -17.16
N ALA A 103 3.79 17.58 -17.95
CA ALA A 103 2.54 17.09 -18.53
C ALA A 103 2.78 15.89 -19.48
N SER A 104 3.84 15.95 -20.29
CA SER A 104 4.22 14.83 -21.17
C SER A 104 4.63 13.60 -20.37
N GLY A 105 5.41 13.77 -19.30
CA GLY A 105 5.81 12.67 -18.41
C GLY A 105 4.61 12.02 -17.69
N GLN A 106 3.65 12.82 -17.23
CA GLN A 106 2.41 12.30 -16.63
C GLN A 106 1.57 11.51 -17.63
N LEU A 107 1.43 12.00 -18.86
CA LEU A 107 0.72 11.30 -19.94
C LEU A 107 1.40 9.98 -20.28
N GLU A 108 2.73 9.98 -20.43
CA GLU A 108 3.52 8.77 -20.69
C GLU A 108 3.33 7.73 -19.58
N ALA A 109 3.44 8.14 -18.31
CA ALA A 109 3.24 7.25 -17.17
C ALA A 109 1.83 6.62 -17.15
N GLN A 110 0.82 7.41 -17.47
CA GLN A 110 -0.56 6.92 -17.57
C GLN A 110 -0.74 5.92 -18.71
N GLN A 111 -0.22 6.21 -19.90
CA GLN A 111 -0.29 5.33 -21.06
C GLN A 111 0.49 4.03 -20.82
N HIS A 112 1.67 4.12 -20.20
CA HIS A 112 2.45 2.95 -19.81
C HIS A 112 1.69 2.06 -18.82
N ALA A 113 1.13 2.63 -17.75
CA ALA A 113 0.33 1.87 -16.78
C ALA A 113 -0.87 1.18 -17.43
N GLN A 114 -1.54 1.85 -18.36
CA GLN A 114 -2.66 1.27 -19.13
C GLN A 114 -2.20 0.12 -20.03
N LEU A 115 -1.07 0.27 -20.72
CA LEU A 115 -0.49 -0.76 -21.57
C LEU A 115 -0.11 -1.99 -20.75
N VAL A 116 0.64 -1.81 -19.66
CA VAL A 116 1.03 -2.89 -18.75
C VAL A 116 -0.19 -3.60 -18.18
N GLY A 117 -1.18 -2.84 -17.66
CA GLY A 117 -2.40 -3.41 -17.13
C GLY A 117 -3.20 -4.21 -18.16
N THR A 118 -3.27 -3.74 -19.41
CA THR A 118 -3.94 -4.45 -20.51
C THR A 118 -3.21 -5.75 -20.85
N LEU A 119 -1.90 -5.72 -21.03
CA LEU A 119 -1.09 -6.90 -21.36
C LEU A 119 -1.12 -7.94 -20.23
N LEU A 120 -0.94 -7.52 -18.98
CA LEU A 120 -1.04 -8.41 -17.82
C LEU A 120 -2.46 -8.98 -17.67
N GLY A 121 -3.49 -8.20 -18.01
CA GLY A 121 -4.88 -8.64 -18.04
C GLY A 121 -5.12 -9.80 -19.00
N THR A 122 -4.42 -9.85 -20.15
CA THR A 122 -4.55 -10.97 -21.09
C THR A 122 -4.12 -12.31 -20.48
N LEU A 123 -3.17 -12.32 -19.54
CA LEU A 123 -2.75 -13.54 -18.84
C LEU A 123 -3.90 -14.13 -18.02
N THR A 124 -4.60 -13.29 -17.28
CA THR A 124 -5.71 -13.73 -16.40
C THR A 124 -7.00 -14.05 -17.17
N GLN A 125 -7.08 -13.63 -18.44
CA GLN A 125 -8.21 -13.88 -19.34
C GLN A 125 -7.93 -15.02 -20.33
N SER A 126 -6.77 -15.67 -20.25
CA SER A 126 -6.45 -16.80 -21.12
C SER A 126 -7.34 -18.01 -20.80
N ASP A 127 -8.04 -18.52 -21.79
CA ASP A 127 -8.96 -19.67 -21.63
C ASP A 127 -8.24 -21.03 -21.76
N THR A 128 -7.02 -21.04 -22.33
CA THR A 128 -6.23 -22.27 -22.52
C THR A 128 -4.78 -22.08 -22.06
N PRO A 129 -4.08 -23.17 -21.69
CA PRO A 129 -2.65 -23.13 -21.36
C PRO A 129 -1.78 -22.58 -22.51
N GLU A 130 -2.13 -22.88 -23.75
CA GLU A 130 -1.44 -22.40 -24.95
C GLU A 130 -1.60 -20.89 -25.10
N ALA A 131 -2.81 -20.37 -24.95
CA ALA A 131 -3.08 -18.92 -24.98
C ALA A 131 -2.34 -18.19 -23.84
N LEU A 132 -2.28 -18.80 -22.66
CA LEU A 132 -1.50 -18.25 -21.53
C LEU A 132 0.00 -18.20 -21.87
N ALA A 133 0.55 -19.28 -22.45
CA ALA A 133 1.96 -19.33 -22.82
C ALA A 133 2.30 -18.31 -23.91
N ASP A 134 1.45 -18.13 -24.91
CA ASP A 134 1.62 -17.13 -25.98
C ASP A 134 1.57 -15.71 -25.44
N ASN A 135 0.61 -15.41 -24.57
CA ASN A 135 0.49 -14.10 -23.92
C ASN A 135 1.68 -13.81 -23.03
N TRP A 136 2.15 -14.83 -22.28
CA TRP A 136 3.36 -14.72 -21.47
C TRP A 136 4.60 -14.43 -22.32
N GLN A 137 4.77 -15.13 -23.45
CA GLN A 137 5.89 -14.93 -24.37
C GLN A 137 5.92 -13.49 -24.94
N ARG A 138 4.76 -12.90 -25.25
CA ARG A 138 4.66 -11.50 -25.69
C ARG A 138 5.18 -10.55 -24.61
N ILE A 139 4.78 -10.75 -23.37
CA ILE A 139 5.24 -9.92 -22.23
C ILE A 139 6.74 -10.11 -22.02
N ALA A 140 7.22 -11.36 -22.04
CA ALA A 140 8.63 -11.69 -21.85
C ALA A 140 9.54 -11.06 -22.92
N THR A 141 9.08 -10.97 -24.16
CA THR A 141 9.83 -10.33 -25.26
C THR A 141 10.04 -8.83 -25.05
N HIS A 142 9.16 -8.17 -24.31
CA HIS A 142 9.19 -6.72 -24.04
C HIS A 142 9.40 -6.39 -22.56
N PHE A 143 9.92 -7.34 -21.77
CA PHE A 143 10.02 -7.26 -20.32
C PHE A 143 10.73 -6.00 -19.84
N ASP A 144 11.87 -5.66 -20.45
CA ASP A 144 12.68 -4.51 -20.05
C ASP A 144 11.97 -3.15 -20.26
N VAL A 145 11.07 -3.07 -21.25
CA VAL A 145 10.30 -1.85 -21.54
C VAL A 145 9.05 -1.79 -20.66
N LEU A 146 8.43 -2.93 -20.41
CA LEU A 146 7.17 -3.00 -19.64
C LEU A 146 7.40 -2.87 -18.14
N LEU A 147 8.52 -3.38 -17.63
CA LEU A 147 8.82 -3.40 -16.19
C LEU A 147 9.96 -2.44 -15.82
N ASP A 148 9.98 -1.27 -16.44
CA ASP A 148 11.00 -0.22 -16.26
C ASP A 148 10.78 0.63 -14.99
N ARG A 149 9.68 0.40 -14.25
CA ARG A 149 9.30 1.13 -13.04
C ARG A 149 8.63 0.24 -11.99
N SER A 150 8.70 0.65 -10.72
CA SER A 150 8.22 -0.13 -9.57
C SER A 150 6.75 -0.49 -9.67
N GLU A 151 5.91 0.42 -10.15
CA GLU A 151 4.46 0.25 -10.26
C GLU A 151 4.10 -0.87 -11.25
N ALA A 152 4.88 -1.03 -12.32
CA ALA A 152 4.70 -2.12 -13.28
C ALA A 152 5.10 -3.49 -12.68
N VAL A 153 6.15 -3.51 -11.85
CA VAL A 153 6.56 -4.73 -11.11
C VAL A 153 5.48 -5.10 -10.08
N ASP A 154 4.88 -4.11 -9.41
CA ASP A 154 3.77 -4.34 -8.48
C ASP A 154 2.54 -4.91 -9.20
N ALA A 155 2.20 -4.39 -10.39
CA ALA A 155 1.12 -4.91 -11.22
C ALA A 155 1.37 -6.36 -11.66
N LEU A 156 2.60 -6.70 -12.04
CA LEU A 156 2.99 -8.08 -12.35
C LEU A 156 2.78 -8.98 -11.14
N GLU A 157 3.23 -8.59 -9.97
CA GLU A 157 3.09 -9.39 -8.74
C GLU A 157 1.61 -9.65 -8.40
N GLN A 158 0.75 -8.65 -8.55
CA GLN A 158 -0.70 -8.82 -8.37
C GLN A 158 -1.30 -9.77 -9.42
N THR A 159 -0.82 -9.72 -10.66
CA THR A 159 -1.25 -10.65 -11.72
C THR A 159 -0.83 -12.09 -11.41
N ILE A 160 0.38 -12.30 -10.92
CA ILE A 160 0.86 -13.62 -10.48
C ILE A 160 -0.03 -14.19 -9.37
N LEU A 161 -0.41 -13.37 -8.38
CA LEU A 161 -1.35 -13.80 -7.34
C LEU A 161 -2.72 -14.16 -7.91
N GLN A 162 -3.18 -13.42 -8.92
CA GLN A 162 -4.44 -13.72 -9.60
C GLN A 162 -4.39 -15.03 -10.37
N LEU A 163 -3.27 -15.32 -11.06
CA LEU A 163 -3.05 -16.61 -11.72
C LEU A 163 -2.97 -17.77 -10.72
N ALA A 164 -2.29 -17.56 -9.60
CA ALA A 164 -2.19 -18.54 -8.53
C ALA A 164 -3.56 -18.96 -7.98
N VAL A 165 -4.43 -17.97 -7.74
CA VAL A 165 -5.79 -18.18 -7.21
C VAL A 165 -6.72 -18.88 -8.22
N ARG A 166 -6.42 -18.77 -9.52
CA ARG A 166 -7.18 -19.41 -10.59
C ARG A 166 -6.63 -20.79 -10.99
N GLY A 167 -5.52 -21.21 -10.39
CA GLY A 167 -4.87 -22.49 -10.76
C GLY A 167 -4.17 -22.46 -12.11
N LEU A 168 -3.75 -21.27 -12.56
CA LEU A 168 -3.06 -21.06 -13.83
C LEU A 168 -1.54 -20.86 -13.70
N LEU A 169 -1.02 -20.86 -12.45
CA LEU A 169 0.40 -20.54 -12.19
C LEU A 169 1.31 -21.77 -12.26
N VAL A 170 0.81 -22.93 -11.89
CA VAL A 170 1.54 -24.20 -11.89
C VAL A 170 0.77 -25.29 -12.63
N PRO A 171 1.45 -26.29 -13.21
CA PRO A 171 0.76 -27.42 -13.83
C PRO A 171 -0.09 -28.19 -12.82
N GLN A 172 -1.26 -28.64 -13.25
CA GLN A 172 -2.12 -29.54 -12.49
C GLN A 172 -1.52 -30.96 -12.51
N ASP A 173 -1.54 -31.64 -11.36
CA ASP A 173 -1.14 -33.05 -11.25
C ASP A 173 -2.40 -33.89 -10.92
N PRO A 174 -2.87 -34.73 -11.84
CA PRO A 174 -4.05 -35.55 -11.61
C PRO A 174 -3.89 -36.62 -10.52
N THR A 175 -2.66 -36.84 -10.04
CA THR A 175 -2.37 -37.76 -8.94
C THR A 175 -2.46 -37.11 -7.58
N ASP A 176 -2.58 -35.81 -7.49
CA ASP A 176 -2.76 -35.10 -6.22
C ASP A 176 -4.09 -35.49 -5.55
N GLU A 177 -4.07 -35.60 -4.22
CA GLU A 177 -5.28 -35.85 -3.43
C GLU A 177 -6.25 -34.67 -3.58
N PRO A 178 -7.48 -34.85 -4.09
CA PRO A 178 -8.42 -33.75 -4.33
C PRO A 178 -8.71 -32.90 -3.09
N ALA A 179 -8.96 -31.62 -3.27
CA ALA A 179 -9.30 -30.69 -2.18
C ALA A 179 -10.52 -31.10 -1.37
N SER A 180 -11.46 -31.84 -1.96
CA SER A 180 -12.63 -32.39 -1.25
C SER A 180 -12.24 -33.30 -0.07
N VAL A 181 -11.18 -34.08 -0.22
CA VAL A 181 -10.62 -34.93 0.85
C VAL A 181 -9.99 -34.07 1.95
N LEU A 182 -9.22 -33.03 1.58
CA LEU A 182 -8.66 -32.08 2.53
C LEU A 182 -9.77 -31.38 3.33
N LEU A 183 -10.81 -30.88 2.67
CA LEU A 183 -11.94 -30.23 3.33
C LEU A 183 -12.68 -31.18 4.27
N GLN A 184 -12.80 -32.45 3.93
CA GLN A 184 -13.38 -33.47 4.82
C GLN A 184 -12.51 -33.69 6.06
N LYS A 185 -11.18 -33.74 5.93
CA LYS A 185 -10.22 -33.85 7.05
C LYS A 185 -10.37 -32.65 7.99
N ILE A 186 -10.38 -31.43 7.44
CA ILE A 186 -10.59 -30.18 8.20
C ILE A 186 -11.93 -30.22 8.98
N ARG A 187 -13.00 -30.63 8.31
CA ARG A 187 -14.32 -30.74 8.95
C ARG A 187 -14.30 -31.73 10.11
N THR A 188 -13.73 -32.91 9.91
CA THR A 188 -13.61 -33.95 10.94
C THR A 188 -12.85 -33.47 12.17
N GLU A 189 -11.71 -32.77 11.94
CA GLU A 189 -10.91 -32.19 13.02
C GLU A 189 -11.68 -31.10 13.76
N LYS A 190 -12.38 -30.20 13.05
CA LYS A 190 -13.24 -29.18 13.68
C LYS A 190 -14.35 -29.81 14.53
N ASP A 191 -15.02 -30.83 14.03
CA ASP A 191 -16.08 -31.53 14.79
C ASP A 191 -15.50 -32.17 16.06
N HIS A 192 -14.28 -32.72 16.00
CA HIS A 192 -13.58 -33.24 17.18
C HIS A 192 -13.22 -32.15 18.19
N LEU A 193 -12.71 -31.00 17.75
CA LEU A 193 -12.42 -29.84 18.60
C LEU A 193 -13.68 -29.27 19.26
N ILE A 194 -14.82 -29.27 18.55
CA ILE A 194 -16.14 -28.89 19.09
C ILE A 194 -16.58 -29.87 20.16
N ALA A 195 -16.46 -31.18 19.90
CA ALA A 195 -16.84 -32.23 20.86
C ALA A 195 -15.98 -32.17 22.14
N GLN A 196 -14.71 -31.75 22.03
CA GLN A 196 -13.83 -31.50 23.18
C GLN A 196 -14.10 -30.18 23.92
N GLY A 197 -15.03 -29.34 23.42
CA GLY A 197 -15.28 -28.00 23.97
C GLY A 197 -14.17 -26.99 23.76
N LYS A 198 -13.17 -27.28 22.89
CA LYS A 198 -12.05 -26.38 22.59
C LYS A 198 -12.45 -25.24 21.69
N ILE A 199 -13.40 -25.45 20.78
CA ILE A 199 -13.95 -24.40 19.90
C ILE A 199 -15.48 -24.43 19.97
N LYS A 200 -16.09 -23.27 19.72
CA LYS A 200 -17.56 -23.16 19.66
C LYS A 200 -18.08 -23.60 18.30
N ARG A 201 -19.25 -24.21 18.28
CA ARG A 201 -19.95 -24.50 17.02
C ARG A 201 -20.49 -23.17 16.45
N ASP A 202 -20.00 -22.76 15.34
CA ASP A 202 -20.57 -21.63 14.56
C ASP A 202 -21.83 -22.12 13.80
N LYS A 203 -22.71 -21.17 13.47
CA LYS A 203 -23.82 -21.45 12.58
C LYS A 203 -23.27 -21.66 11.17
N PRO A 204 -23.45 -22.86 10.55
CA PRO A 204 -22.84 -23.11 9.24
C PRO A 204 -23.38 -22.13 8.19
N LEU A 205 -22.48 -21.66 7.33
CA LEU A 205 -22.85 -20.91 6.14
C LEU A 205 -23.50 -21.86 5.11
N PRO A 206 -24.44 -21.36 4.28
CA PRO A 206 -25.04 -22.17 3.21
C PRO A 206 -23.95 -22.62 2.21
N PRO A 207 -24.15 -23.73 1.51
CA PRO A 207 -23.25 -24.12 0.43
C PRO A 207 -23.11 -23.01 -0.62
N ILE A 208 -21.91 -22.87 -1.20
CA ILE A 208 -21.68 -21.94 -2.32
C ILE A 208 -22.38 -22.52 -3.57
N THR A 209 -23.37 -21.81 -4.07
CA THR A 209 -24.10 -22.22 -5.29
C THR A 209 -23.28 -21.97 -6.54
N ASP A 210 -23.62 -22.63 -7.66
CA ASP A 210 -22.89 -22.44 -8.94
C ASP A 210 -22.96 -20.99 -9.43
N GLU A 211 -24.07 -20.29 -9.21
CA GLU A 211 -24.26 -18.88 -9.55
C GLU A 211 -23.40 -17.93 -8.69
N GLU A 212 -23.01 -18.39 -7.51
CA GLU A 212 -22.15 -17.62 -6.59
C GLU A 212 -20.66 -17.83 -6.84
N LYS A 213 -20.28 -18.82 -7.67
CA LYS A 213 -18.87 -19.09 -8.02
C LYS A 213 -18.34 -17.99 -8.93
N PRO A 214 -17.27 -17.30 -8.57
CA PRO A 214 -16.75 -16.15 -9.35
C PRO A 214 -16.11 -16.55 -10.67
N PHE A 215 -15.60 -17.79 -10.77
CA PHE A 215 -14.98 -18.38 -11.96
C PHE A 215 -14.91 -19.91 -11.82
N GLU A 216 -14.67 -20.59 -12.93
CA GLU A 216 -14.44 -22.03 -12.96
C GLU A 216 -13.12 -22.40 -12.30
N LEU A 217 -13.12 -23.47 -11.49
CA LEU A 217 -11.93 -24.01 -10.86
C LEU A 217 -11.36 -25.19 -11.66
N PRO A 218 -10.03 -25.41 -11.61
CA PRO A 218 -9.44 -26.63 -12.14
C PRO A 218 -9.98 -27.89 -11.48
N GLN A 219 -9.80 -29.01 -12.16
CA GLN A 219 -10.19 -30.32 -11.62
C GLN A 219 -9.45 -30.60 -10.31
N GLY A 220 -10.14 -31.09 -9.31
CA GLY A 220 -9.58 -31.38 -7.99
C GLY A 220 -9.59 -30.21 -7.02
N TRP A 221 -9.93 -29.01 -7.48
CA TRP A 221 -10.12 -27.83 -6.64
C TRP A 221 -11.56 -27.73 -6.13
N GLU A 222 -11.74 -27.04 -4.98
CA GLU A 222 -13.06 -26.82 -4.39
C GLU A 222 -13.22 -25.37 -3.89
N TRP A 223 -14.43 -24.83 -3.96
CA TRP A 223 -14.77 -23.59 -3.28
C TRP A 223 -15.09 -23.84 -1.81
N SER A 224 -14.55 -22.99 -0.94
CA SER A 224 -14.86 -23.05 0.50
C SER A 224 -15.03 -21.67 1.09
N TRP A 225 -15.82 -21.56 2.15
CA TRP A 225 -15.86 -20.39 3.00
C TRP A 225 -14.60 -20.35 3.89
N LEU A 226 -14.05 -19.16 4.14
CA LEU A 226 -12.90 -19.00 5.06
C LEU A 226 -13.23 -19.54 6.46
N GLU A 227 -14.49 -19.38 6.93
CA GLU A 227 -14.95 -19.97 8.18
C GLU A 227 -14.80 -21.50 8.20
N SER A 228 -15.12 -22.16 7.10
CA SER A 228 -15.01 -23.62 7.00
C SER A 228 -13.56 -24.12 7.10
N LEU A 229 -12.61 -23.33 6.64
CA LEU A 229 -11.17 -23.61 6.68
C LEU A 229 -10.53 -23.30 8.05
N SER A 230 -11.19 -22.51 8.89
CA SER A 230 -10.63 -21.96 10.12
C SER A 230 -11.20 -22.65 11.36
N SER A 231 -10.38 -22.90 12.38
CA SER A 231 -10.84 -23.37 13.70
C SER A 231 -11.43 -22.22 14.52
N GLN A 232 -10.93 -21.00 14.33
CA GLN A 232 -11.44 -19.80 15.00
C GLN A 232 -11.18 -18.56 14.12
N ILE A 233 -12.18 -17.67 14.04
CA ILE A 233 -12.00 -16.30 13.52
C ILE A 233 -12.52 -15.35 14.61
N THR A 234 -11.62 -14.55 15.18
CA THR A 234 -11.90 -13.58 16.25
C THR A 234 -11.15 -12.27 16.00
N ASP A 235 -11.28 -11.29 16.88
CA ASP A 235 -10.53 -10.05 16.81
C ASP A 235 -9.97 -9.66 18.19
N GLY A 236 -9.08 -8.68 18.22
CA GLY A 236 -8.44 -8.20 19.43
C GLY A 236 -9.36 -7.43 20.38
N ALA A 237 -8.78 -6.67 21.29
CA ALA A 237 -9.47 -5.92 22.33
C ALA A 237 -10.38 -4.83 21.74
N HIS A 238 -11.65 -4.79 22.19
CA HIS A 238 -12.65 -3.76 21.81
C HIS A 238 -12.54 -2.48 22.63
N HIS A 239 -11.75 -2.49 23.70
CA HIS A 239 -11.41 -1.31 24.50
C HIS A 239 -9.91 -1.11 24.50
N THR A 240 -9.47 0.12 24.62
CA THR A 240 -8.05 0.45 24.72
C THR A 240 -7.54 0.11 26.11
N PRO A 241 -6.60 -0.85 26.26
CA PRO A 241 -5.99 -1.15 27.54
C PRO A 241 -5.08 0.01 28.00
N ALA A 242 -4.74 0.02 29.29
CA ALA A 242 -3.72 0.94 29.80
C ALA A 242 -2.35 0.59 29.17
N TYR A 243 -1.72 1.58 28.53
CA TYR A 243 -0.39 1.41 27.98
C TYR A 243 0.68 1.59 29.03
N VAL A 244 1.77 0.85 28.88
CA VAL A 244 2.98 0.91 29.71
C VAL A 244 4.19 1.22 28.85
N SER A 245 5.31 1.67 29.47
CA SER A 245 6.54 1.97 28.72
C SER A 245 7.25 0.72 28.21
N GLU A 246 7.12 -0.39 28.93
CA GLU A 246 7.71 -1.70 28.61
C GLU A 246 6.74 -2.81 28.99
N GLY A 247 6.70 -3.91 28.23
CA GLY A 247 5.82 -5.02 28.49
C GLY A 247 5.55 -5.89 27.25
N ILE A 248 4.32 -6.38 27.12
CA ILE A 248 3.90 -7.21 25.99
C ILE A 248 3.45 -6.31 24.84
N PRO A 249 3.93 -6.51 23.59
CA PRO A 249 3.50 -5.75 22.42
C PRO A 249 1.99 -5.83 22.19
N PHE A 250 1.38 -4.70 21.82
CA PHE A 250 -0.04 -4.58 21.52
C PHE A 250 -0.23 -4.06 20.10
N LEU A 251 -0.47 -5.00 19.18
CA LEU A 251 -0.51 -4.74 17.75
C LEU A 251 -1.87 -4.19 17.28
N SER A 252 -1.81 -3.29 16.35
CA SER A 252 -2.96 -2.70 15.65
C SER A 252 -2.75 -2.75 14.14
N VAL A 253 -3.67 -2.22 13.36
CA VAL A 253 -3.57 -2.17 11.90
C VAL A 253 -2.28 -1.50 11.39
N LYS A 254 -1.76 -0.48 12.08
CA LYS A 254 -0.53 0.23 11.67
C LYS A 254 0.70 -0.70 11.66
N ASP A 255 0.72 -1.65 12.58
CA ASP A 255 1.84 -2.57 12.78
C ASP A 255 1.85 -3.73 11.77
N LEU A 256 0.82 -3.80 10.88
CA LEU A 256 0.61 -4.84 9.86
C LEU A 256 0.47 -4.28 8.44
N SER A 257 0.34 -2.96 8.31
CA SER A 257 0.03 -2.30 7.01
C SER A 257 1.11 -2.48 5.95
N SER A 258 2.33 -2.82 6.35
CA SER A 258 3.47 -3.13 5.48
C SER A 258 3.45 -4.55 4.91
N GLY A 259 2.51 -5.41 5.34
CA GLY A 259 2.42 -6.81 4.93
C GLY A 259 3.26 -7.78 5.77
N PHE A 260 3.87 -7.31 6.84
CA PHE A 260 4.56 -8.10 7.87
C PHE A 260 4.29 -7.52 9.26
N ILE A 261 4.68 -8.24 10.32
CA ILE A 261 4.52 -7.74 11.69
C ILE A 261 5.69 -6.81 12.02
N ASP A 262 5.40 -5.51 12.17
CA ASP A 262 6.39 -4.50 12.56
C ASP A 262 6.27 -4.16 14.04
N PHE A 263 7.31 -4.46 14.80
CA PHE A 263 7.38 -4.18 16.23
C PHE A 263 8.10 -2.84 16.57
N ALA A 264 8.59 -2.09 15.58
CA ALA A 264 9.47 -0.93 15.80
C ALA A 264 8.78 0.23 16.54
N ASP A 265 7.50 0.49 16.26
CA ASP A 265 6.72 1.57 16.92
C ASP A 265 5.44 1.01 17.55
N THR A 266 5.55 -0.15 18.20
CA THR A 266 4.43 -0.84 18.85
C THR A 266 4.23 -0.32 20.26
N ARG A 267 2.96 -0.22 20.70
CA ARG A 267 2.61 0.07 22.09
C ARG A 267 2.73 -1.18 22.94
N PHE A 268 2.89 -0.99 24.26
CA PHE A 268 2.99 -2.11 25.20
C PHE A 268 1.88 -2.09 26.22
N ILE A 269 1.49 -3.29 26.68
CA ILE A 269 0.53 -3.51 27.76
C ILE A 269 1.17 -4.36 28.85
N SER A 270 0.59 -4.34 30.06
CA SER A 270 1.04 -5.18 31.15
C SER A 270 0.80 -6.66 30.87
N GLU A 271 1.59 -7.53 31.49
CA GLU A 271 1.41 -8.99 31.43
C GLU A 271 0.02 -9.42 31.92
N ALA A 272 -0.50 -8.78 32.97
CA ALA A 272 -1.85 -9.06 33.47
C ALA A 272 -2.94 -8.75 32.44
N ALA A 273 -2.81 -7.63 31.71
CA ALA A 273 -3.72 -7.28 30.62
C ALA A 273 -3.60 -8.27 29.45
N HIS A 274 -2.39 -8.67 29.08
CA HIS A 274 -2.15 -9.68 28.06
C HIS A 274 -2.83 -11.01 28.42
N ASN A 275 -2.63 -11.51 29.65
CA ASN A 275 -3.21 -12.76 30.13
C ASN A 275 -4.74 -12.75 30.13
N ASP A 276 -5.37 -11.59 30.36
CA ASP A 276 -6.82 -11.45 30.27
C ASP A 276 -7.31 -11.46 28.81
N LEU A 277 -6.66 -10.71 27.94
CA LEU A 277 -7.01 -10.64 26.51
C LEU A 277 -6.79 -11.97 25.80
N SER A 278 -5.74 -12.70 26.15
CA SER A 278 -5.38 -14.00 25.56
C SER A 278 -6.42 -15.10 25.82
N LYS A 279 -7.27 -14.96 26.84
CA LYS A 279 -8.40 -15.89 27.06
C LYS A 279 -9.38 -15.92 25.88
N ARG A 280 -9.50 -14.84 25.12
CA ARG A 280 -10.38 -14.71 23.96
C ARG A 280 -9.63 -14.72 22.63
N CYS A 281 -8.52 -14.03 22.56
CA CYS A 281 -7.73 -13.81 21.34
C CYS A 281 -6.25 -14.02 21.68
N ASN A 282 -5.74 -15.20 21.41
CA ASN A 282 -4.37 -15.62 21.68
C ASN A 282 -3.67 -15.94 20.36
N PRO A 283 -2.95 -14.98 19.73
CA PRO A 283 -2.17 -15.27 18.54
C PRO A 283 -0.99 -16.19 18.84
N GLU A 284 -0.77 -17.18 17.97
CA GLU A 284 0.32 -18.14 18.04
C GLU A 284 1.04 -18.22 16.72
N GLN A 285 2.29 -18.70 16.73
CA GLN A 285 3.07 -18.88 15.52
C GLN A 285 2.33 -19.78 14.50
N GLY A 286 2.20 -19.31 13.28
CA GLY A 286 1.49 -19.96 12.19
C GLY A 286 -0.01 -19.57 12.09
N ASP A 287 -0.53 -18.75 12.98
CA ASP A 287 -1.84 -18.12 12.78
C ASP A 287 -1.77 -17.03 11.69
N LEU A 288 -2.92 -16.62 11.15
CA LEU A 288 -3.03 -15.49 10.24
C LEU A 288 -3.67 -14.30 10.96
N LEU A 289 -3.11 -13.12 10.72
CA LEU A 289 -3.66 -11.84 11.12
C LEU A 289 -4.25 -11.14 9.89
N LEU A 290 -5.43 -10.53 10.04
CA LEU A 290 -6.08 -9.80 8.95
C LEU A 290 -6.47 -8.40 9.42
N THR A 291 -6.01 -7.37 8.71
CA THR A 291 -6.39 -5.99 9.00
C THR A 291 -7.87 -5.75 8.65
N LYS A 292 -8.65 -5.16 9.59
CA LYS A 292 -10.10 -5.02 9.43
C LYS A 292 -10.67 -3.62 9.70
N ILE A 293 -9.89 -2.68 10.24
CA ILE A 293 -10.32 -1.28 10.45
C ILE A 293 -9.24 -0.34 9.92
N GLY A 294 -9.63 0.67 9.14
CA GLY A 294 -8.73 1.59 8.46
C GLY A 294 -8.22 0.98 7.16
N THR A 295 -6.98 0.54 7.09
CA THR A 295 -6.47 -0.29 6.00
C THR A 295 -7.00 -1.72 6.19
N THR A 296 -7.88 -2.19 5.32
CA THR A 296 -8.55 -3.49 5.44
C THR A 296 -8.00 -4.50 4.43
N GLY A 297 -8.05 -5.80 4.78
CA GLY A 297 -7.80 -6.91 3.85
C GLY A 297 -6.32 -7.30 3.68
N ILE A 298 -5.39 -6.84 4.52
CA ILE A 298 -4.00 -7.31 4.51
C ILE A 298 -3.88 -8.51 5.44
N ALA A 299 -3.49 -9.65 4.89
CA ALA A 299 -3.22 -10.87 5.64
C ALA A 299 -1.72 -11.07 5.87
N VAL A 300 -1.36 -11.39 7.11
CA VAL A 300 0.03 -11.64 7.55
C VAL A 300 0.07 -12.94 8.34
N VAL A 301 1.01 -13.82 8.04
CA VAL A 301 1.28 -15.02 8.85
C VAL A 301 2.10 -14.63 10.08
N VAL A 302 1.74 -15.14 11.24
CA VAL A 302 2.52 -14.97 12.47
C VAL A 302 3.78 -15.83 12.38
N ASP A 303 4.92 -15.21 12.14
CA ASP A 303 6.23 -15.85 11.96
C ASP A 303 7.09 -15.87 13.25
N THR A 304 6.54 -15.38 14.36
CA THR A 304 7.24 -15.25 15.64
C THR A 304 6.58 -16.04 16.76
N SER A 305 7.39 -16.54 17.68
CA SER A 305 6.95 -17.11 18.97
C SER A 305 6.86 -16.06 20.10
N LYS A 306 7.23 -14.80 19.84
CA LYS A 306 7.15 -13.72 20.82
C LYS A 306 5.67 -13.45 21.16
N PRO A 307 5.29 -13.40 22.45
CA PRO A 307 3.92 -13.11 22.84
C PRO A 307 3.54 -11.66 22.50
N PHE A 308 2.31 -11.47 22.01
CA PHE A 308 1.70 -10.16 21.77
C PHE A 308 0.17 -10.25 21.87
N SER A 309 -0.48 -9.11 21.98
CA SER A 309 -1.94 -9.00 21.94
C SER A 309 -2.40 -8.12 20.78
N LEU A 310 -3.66 -8.24 20.39
CA LEU A 310 -4.25 -7.53 19.26
C LEU A 310 -5.29 -6.50 19.71
N PHE A 311 -5.32 -5.39 19.00
CA PHE A 311 -6.44 -4.45 19.03
C PHE A 311 -7.56 -4.90 18.08
N VAL A 312 -8.77 -4.42 18.28
CA VAL A 312 -9.96 -4.74 17.47
C VAL A 312 -9.80 -4.46 15.97
N SER A 313 -8.82 -3.67 15.58
CA SER A 313 -8.49 -3.38 14.17
C SER A 313 -7.83 -4.55 13.42
N VAL A 314 -7.52 -5.64 14.12
CA VAL A 314 -6.92 -6.86 13.56
C VAL A 314 -7.77 -8.06 13.93
N ALA A 315 -8.13 -8.86 12.92
CA ALA A 315 -8.72 -10.19 13.11
C ALA A 315 -7.62 -11.25 13.19
N LEU A 316 -7.85 -12.24 14.04
CA LEU A 316 -7.05 -13.46 14.19
C LEU A 316 -7.80 -14.61 13.52
N ILE A 317 -7.12 -15.33 12.64
CA ILE A 317 -7.62 -16.53 11.96
C ILE A 317 -6.73 -17.71 12.39
N LYS A 318 -7.28 -18.63 13.14
CA LYS A 318 -6.61 -19.87 13.54
C LYS A 318 -7.03 -21.00 12.61
N LEU A 319 -6.05 -21.81 12.22
CA LEU A 319 -6.27 -22.97 11.35
C LEU A 319 -6.19 -24.27 12.15
N PRO A 320 -6.93 -25.32 11.74
CA PRO A 320 -6.73 -26.68 12.26
C PRO A 320 -5.33 -27.21 11.94
N SER A 321 -4.86 -28.24 12.67
CA SER A 321 -3.50 -28.77 12.50
C SER A 321 -3.28 -29.50 11.16
N SER A 322 -4.29 -30.19 10.65
CA SER A 322 -4.28 -30.88 9.34
C SER A 322 -4.86 -30.04 8.22
N SER A 323 -4.44 -28.78 8.16
CA SER A 323 -5.17 -27.76 7.40
C SER A 323 -4.51 -27.42 6.05
N ILE A 324 -5.13 -26.43 5.42
CA ILE A 324 -4.60 -25.66 4.30
C ILE A 324 -3.20 -25.12 4.63
N GLU A 325 -2.35 -25.05 3.65
CA GLU A 325 -1.03 -24.44 3.78
C GLU A 325 -1.20 -22.93 4.10
N ARG A 326 -0.50 -22.45 5.13
CA ARG A 326 -0.71 -21.11 5.74
C ARG A 326 -0.30 -19.97 4.81
N ASP A 327 0.86 -20.13 4.17
CA ASP A 327 1.36 -19.13 3.24
C ASP A 327 0.48 -19.10 1.99
N PHE A 328 -0.05 -20.26 1.53
CA PHE A 328 -1.03 -20.29 0.45
C PHE A 328 -2.29 -19.51 0.82
N LEU A 329 -2.86 -19.72 2.01
CA LEU A 329 -4.06 -18.97 2.42
C LEU A 329 -3.77 -17.47 2.54
N SER A 330 -2.59 -17.10 3.05
CA SER A 330 -2.14 -15.70 3.08
C SER A 330 -2.04 -15.11 1.67
N LEU A 331 -1.47 -15.85 0.70
CA LEU A 331 -1.41 -15.43 -0.70
C LEU A 331 -2.81 -15.22 -1.29
N VAL A 332 -3.74 -16.15 -1.05
CA VAL A 332 -5.13 -16.06 -1.53
C VAL A 332 -5.82 -14.83 -0.94
N ILE A 333 -5.71 -14.59 0.36
CA ILE A 333 -6.34 -13.42 1.00
C ILE A 333 -5.74 -12.12 0.48
N ASN A 334 -4.44 -12.06 0.20
CA ASN A 334 -3.75 -10.90 -0.37
C ASN A 334 -3.93 -10.77 -1.90
N SER A 335 -4.55 -11.74 -2.58
CA SER A 335 -4.80 -11.66 -4.01
C SER A 335 -5.83 -10.60 -4.36
N PRO A 336 -5.82 -10.04 -5.57
CA PRO A 336 -6.84 -9.10 -6.04
C PRO A 336 -8.26 -9.64 -5.88
N PHE A 337 -8.44 -10.95 -6.03
CA PHE A 337 -9.74 -11.61 -5.91
C PHE A 337 -10.34 -11.48 -4.49
N VAL A 338 -9.60 -11.81 -3.43
CA VAL A 338 -10.11 -11.70 -2.05
C VAL A 338 -10.02 -10.27 -1.53
N ARG A 339 -9.04 -9.49 -1.98
CA ARG A 339 -8.99 -8.04 -1.71
C ARG A 339 -10.26 -7.35 -2.18
N LYS A 340 -10.75 -7.67 -3.37
CA LYS A 340 -12.02 -7.15 -3.89
C LYS A 340 -13.21 -7.54 -3.00
N GLN A 341 -13.28 -8.79 -2.51
CA GLN A 341 -14.30 -9.19 -1.53
C GLN A 341 -14.20 -8.39 -0.23
N SER A 342 -12.98 -8.12 0.25
CA SER A 342 -12.73 -7.29 1.42
C SER A 342 -13.21 -5.85 1.22
N GLU A 343 -12.91 -5.25 0.08
CA GLU A 343 -13.32 -3.88 -0.28
C GLU A 343 -14.85 -3.77 -0.36
N ASP A 344 -15.50 -4.68 -1.09
CA ASP A 344 -16.96 -4.71 -1.28
C ASP A 344 -17.71 -4.98 0.03
N ALA A 345 -17.09 -5.72 0.97
CA ALA A 345 -17.65 -6.04 2.26
C ALA A 345 -17.39 -4.98 3.34
N THR A 346 -16.48 -4.03 3.08
CA THR A 346 -16.09 -2.99 4.04
C THR A 346 -17.16 -1.89 4.11
N GLU A 347 -17.60 -1.59 5.32
CA GLU A 347 -18.65 -0.60 5.61
C GLU A 347 -18.04 0.68 6.22
N GLY A 348 -18.67 1.85 6.00
CA GLY A 348 -18.31 3.13 6.61
C GLY A 348 -17.60 4.10 5.67
N VAL A 349 -17.96 5.41 5.79
CA VAL A 349 -17.42 6.50 4.94
C VAL A 349 -16.12 7.09 5.52
N GLY A 350 -15.96 7.15 6.84
CA GLY A 350 -14.79 7.71 7.52
C GLY A 350 -13.90 6.66 8.20
N ASN A 351 -14.52 5.75 8.96
CA ASN A 351 -13.85 4.60 9.55
C ASN A 351 -14.27 3.34 8.81
N LYS A 352 -13.48 2.93 7.82
CA LYS A 352 -13.68 1.68 7.09
C LYS A 352 -13.57 0.50 8.07
N ASN A 353 -14.60 -0.35 8.12
CA ASN A 353 -14.66 -1.51 8.99
C ASN A 353 -15.12 -2.76 8.24
N LEU A 354 -14.31 -3.79 8.28
CA LEU A 354 -14.59 -5.12 7.74
C LEU A 354 -14.99 -6.03 8.91
N VAL A 355 -16.29 -6.23 9.11
CA VAL A 355 -16.80 -7.00 10.25
C VAL A 355 -16.51 -8.49 10.12
N LEU A 356 -16.30 -9.20 11.27
CA LEU A 356 -15.94 -10.62 11.29
C LEU A 356 -16.92 -11.51 10.51
N ARG A 357 -18.21 -11.21 10.52
CA ARG A 357 -19.21 -11.98 9.76
C ARG A 357 -18.90 -11.97 8.25
N LYS A 358 -18.41 -10.86 7.71
CA LYS A 358 -18.04 -10.73 6.30
C LYS A 358 -16.72 -11.45 6.01
N ILE A 359 -15.73 -11.37 6.92
CA ILE A 359 -14.48 -12.13 6.83
C ILE A 359 -14.75 -13.64 6.78
N LYS A 360 -15.61 -14.15 7.65
CA LYS A 360 -16.02 -15.55 7.68
C LYS A 360 -16.60 -16.03 6.33
N ALA A 361 -17.27 -15.14 5.61
CA ALA A 361 -17.92 -15.40 4.32
C ALA A 361 -17.03 -15.08 3.11
N PHE A 362 -15.72 -14.99 3.26
CA PHE A 362 -14.83 -14.94 2.09
C PHE A 362 -14.84 -16.28 1.37
N LYS A 363 -15.01 -16.21 0.04
CA LYS A 363 -14.93 -17.36 -0.85
C LYS A 363 -13.46 -17.62 -1.18
N ILE A 364 -12.99 -18.79 -0.83
CA ILE A 364 -11.59 -19.22 -0.98
C ILE A 364 -11.56 -20.41 -1.95
N PRO A 365 -10.81 -20.32 -3.06
CA PRO A 365 -10.53 -21.47 -3.90
C PRO A 365 -9.44 -22.32 -3.23
N VAL A 366 -9.70 -23.60 -3.10
CA VAL A 366 -8.83 -24.54 -2.38
C VAL A 366 -8.31 -25.60 -3.37
N PRO A 367 -6.99 -25.60 -3.68
CA PRO A 367 -6.36 -26.66 -4.45
C PRO A 367 -6.03 -27.89 -3.59
N PRO A 368 -5.64 -29.00 -4.20
CA PRO A 368 -4.92 -30.07 -3.54
C PRO A 368 -3.75 -29.57 -2.70
N LEU A 369 -3.51 -30.17 -1.53
CA LEU A 369 -2.49 -29.67 -0.59
C LEU A 369 -1.07 -29.64 -1.22
N ALA A 370 -0.72 -30.65 -2.02
CA ALA A 370 0.55 -30.67 -2.72
C ALA A 370 0.69 -29.52 -3.73
N GLU A 371 -0.41 -29.15 -4.39
CA GLU A 371 -0.43 -28.01 -5.30
C GLU A 371 -0.32 -26.67 -4.56
N GLN A 372 -0.90 -26.54 -3.36
CA GLN A 372 -0.72 -25.33 -2.54
C GLN A 372 0.78 -25.06 -2.29
N VAL A 373 1.54 -26.09 -1.96
CA VAL A 373 3.01 -25.98 -1.75
C VAL A 373 3.74 -25.57 -3.03
N ARG A 374 3.36 -26.16 -4.20
CA ARG A 374 3.95 -25.77 -5.50
C ARG A 374 3.65 -24.30 -5.84
N ILE A 375 2.41 -23.85 -5.58
CA ILE A 375 2.01 -22.46 -5.80
C ILE A 375 2.83 -21.51 -4.92
N VAL A 376 2.93 -21.78 -3.61
CA VAL A 376 3.72 -20.96 -2.67
C VAL A 376 5.17 -20.87 -3.10
N THR A 377 5.77 -22.00 -3.44
CA THR A 377 7.16 -22.05 -3.92
C THR A 377 7.34 -21.17 -5.14
N ARG A 378 6.45 -21.32 -6.14
CA ARG A 378 6.54 -20.56 -7.39
C ARG A 378 6.33 -19.06 -7.20
N VAL A 379 5.37 -18.67 -6.36
CA VAL A 379 5.15 -17.25 -6.03
C VAL A 379 6.38 -16.66 -5.34
N ASN A 380 6.98 -17.36 -4.40
CA ASN A 380 8.16 -16.89 -3.68
C ASN A 380 9.39 -16.73 -4.59
N GLU A 381 9.60 -17.65 -5.54
CA GLU A 381 10.63 -17.51 -6.58
C GLU A 381 10.42 -16.22 -7.39
N ILE A 382 9.21 -15.98 -7.87
CA ILE A 382 8.89 -14.78 -8.66
C ILE A 382 9.03 -13.52 -7.81
N ARG A 383 8.58 -13.52 -6.57
CA ARG A 383 8.75 -12.38 -5.64
C ARG A 383 10.22 -12.03 -5.40
N THR A 384 11.08 -13.03 -5.31
CA THR A 384 12.54 -12.80 -5.20
C THR A 384 13.05 -12.04 -6.41
N VAL A 385 12.69 -12.47 -7.62
CA VAL A 385 13.07 -11.78 -8.86
C VAL A 385 12.48 -10.36 -8.92
N CYS A 386 11.21 -10.17 -8.53
CA CYS A 386 10.59 -8.85 -8.47
C CYS A 386 11.30 -7.92 -7.48
N ALA A 387 11.71 -8.43 -6.31
CA ALA A 387 12.46 -7.65 -5.32
C ALA A 387 13.83 -7.21 -5.86
N GLU A 388 14.57 -8.10 -6.52
CA GLU A 388 15.84 -7.75 -7.17
C GLU A 388 15.65 -6.70 -8.26
N LEU A 389 14.61 -6.81 -9.08
CA LEU A 389 14.28 -5.85 -10.12
C LEU A 389 13.99 -4.46 -9.53
N ARG A 390 13.17 -4.38 -8.47
CA ARG A 390 12.91 -3.11 -7.76
C ARG A 390 14.19 -2.46 -7.23
N LEU A 391 15.12 -3.26 -6.68
CA LEU A 391 16.40 -2.74 -6.20
C LEU A 391 17.23 -2.15 -7.34
N ARG A 392 17.30 -2.82 -8.49
CA ARG A 392 18.01 -2.33 -9.69
C ARG A 392 17.37 -1.05 -10.24
N LEU A 393 16.05 -1.01 -10.35
CA LEU A 393 15.31 0.19 -10.80
C LEU A 393 15.59 1.37 -9.88
N LYS A 394 15.52 1.18 -8.57
CA LYS A 394 15.82 2.24 -7.58
C LYS A 394 17.27 2.73 -7.68
N ALA A 395 18.24 1.84 -7.86
CA ALA A 395 19.63 2.21 -8.06
C ALA A 395 19.84 2.99 -9.34
N SER A 396 19.18 2.61 -10.44
CA SER A 396 19.21 3.34 -11.71
C SER A 396 18.63 4.76 -11.58
N GLN A 397 17.47 4.90 -10.94
CA GLN A 397 16.84 6.19 -10.68
C GLN A 397 17.73 7.12 -9.85
N LEU A 398 18.39 6.58 -8.81
CA LEU A 398 19.31 7.33 -7.97
C LEU A 398 20.52 7.82 -8.77
N THR A 399 21.09 6.97 -9.64
CA THR A 399 22.21 7.32 -10.51
C THR A 399 21.81 8.41 -11.50
N GLN A 400 20.62 8.32 -12.09
CA GLN A 400 20.08 9.36 -13.01
C GLN A 400 19.88 10.69 -12.27
N SER A 401 19.37 10.68 -11.04
CA SER A 401 19.23 11.89 -10.23
C SER A 401 20.59 12.54 -9.93
N HIS A 402 21.58 11.76 -9.50
CA HIS A 402 22.92 12.28 -9.24
C HIS A 402 23.59 12.84 -10.50
N LEU A 403 23.38 12.20 -11.65
CA LEU A 403 23.88 12.71 -12.93
C LEU A 403 23.23 14.05 -13.29
N ALA A 404 21.90 14.15 -13.13
CA ALA A 404 21.19 15.41 -13.37
C ALA A 404 21.66 16.52 -12.43
N ASP A 405 21.83 16.23 -11.13
CA ASP A 405 22.36 17.19 -10.15
C ASP A 405 23.78 17.67 -10.53
N ALA A 406 24.65 16.74 -10.96
CA ALA A 406 26.01 17.08 -11.38
C ALA A 406 26.06 17.96 -12.65
N LEU A 407 25.13 17.75 -13.59
CA LEU A 407 25.01 18.58 -14.80
C LEU A 407 24.51 19.99 -14.50
N VAL A 408 23.65 20.16 -13.50
CA VAL A 408 23.10 21.45 -13.09
C VAL A 408 24.09 22.24 -12.21
N ALA A 409 25.01 21.55 -11.52
CA ALA A 409 26.01 22.19 -10.65
C ALA A 409 27.22 22.79 -11.40
N GLN A 410 27.38 22.52 -12.69
CA GLN A 410 28.36 23.13 -13.57
C GLN A 410 27.84 24.46 -14.14
#